data_dd1abda4c32c644a2d5451f10064920f
#
_entry.id   dd1abda4c32c644a2d5451f10064920f
#
_cell.length_a   1.000
_cell.length_b   1.000
_cell.length_c   1.000
_cell.angle_alpha   90.00
_cell.angle_beta   90.00
_cell.angle_gamma   90.00
#
_symmetry.space_group_name_H-M   'P 1'
#
loop_
_entity.id
_entity.type
_entity.pdbx_description
1 polymer ?
#
loop_
_entity_poly.entity_id
_entity_poly.type
_entity_poly.pdbx_seq_one_letter_code
_entity_poly.pdbx_strand_id
1 'polypeptide(L)'
;RGVEQFLSCADSLKSSPLYVNDALEYAAHYVAAKADKLYTRALDEDASGNKVAARKSLEEAVGLLLQVDRLLASHPLYRLEEWVKLARNSGTTPEEKDAYEANAKRLITTWGGIQEDYAARFWSGLIKDYYIPRMQRYFSPDRDKLDEWEEEWIQTPWKNTTIPFDHPLEEAIKMVNATLE
;
A
#
# COMPACT_ATOMS: atom_id res chain seq x y z
N ARG A 1 -3.15 12.36 18.34
CA ARG A 1 -2.99 12.13 19.82
C ARG A 1 -2.96 10.64 20.17
N GLY A 2 -3.93 9.79 19.80
CA GLY A 2 -3.96 8.38 20.23
C GLY A 2 -2.73 7.58 19.77
N VAL A 3 -2.37 7.68 18.48
CA VAL A 3 -1.19 6.99 17.92
C VAL A 3 0.11 7.49 18.56
N GLU A 4 0.26 8.79 18.78
CA GLU A 4 1.44 9.36 19.46
C GLU A 4 1.58 8.83 20.90
N GLN A 5 0.47 8.80 21.66
CA GLN A 5 0.46 8.27 23.03
C GLN A 5 0.81 6.77 23.04
N PHE A 6 0.27 6.00 22.09
CA PHE A 6 0.62 4.59 21.96
C PHE A 6 2.11 4.42 21.66
N LEU A 7 2.65 5.16 20.69
CA LEU A 7 4.06 5.10 20.30
C LEU A 7 5.01 5.63 21.40
N SER A 8 4.57 6.53 22.29
CA SER A 8 5.37 6.99 23.42
C SER A 8 5.68 5.90 24.46
N CYS A 9 4.98 4.77 24.41
CA CYS A 9 5.25 3.62 25.26
C CYS A 9 6.37 2.71 24.73
N ALA A 10 7.00 3.06 23.60
CA ALA A 10 7.97 2.21 22.89
C ALA A 10 9.14 1.75 23.77
N ASP A 11 9.74 2.65 24.57
CA ASP A 11 10.87 2.30 25.42
C ASP A 11 10.55 1.18 26.42
N SER A 12 9.33 1.13 26.91
CA SER A 12 8.87 0.13 27.89
C SER A 12 8.35 -1.15 27.22
N LEU A 13 7.85 -1.07 25.98
CA LEU A 13 7.09 -2.15 25.33
C LEU A 13 7.77 -2.74 24.08
N LYS A 14 8.90 -2.19 23.62
CA LYS A 14 9.60 -2.65 22.40
C LYS A 14 10.02 -4.13 22.40
N SER A 15 10.08 -4.77 23.57
CA SER A 15 10.34 -6.21 23.68
C SER A 15 9.10 -7.08 23.45
N SER A 16 7.91 -6.50 23.39
CA SER A 16 6.66 -7.21 23.11
C SER A 16 6.40 -7.25 21.60
N PRO A 17 6.39 -8.44 20.94
CA PRO A 17 6.07 -8.54 19.52
C PRO A 17 4.68 -8.01 19.17
N LEU A 18 3.69 -8.19 20.06
CA LEU A 18 2.32 -7.68 19.86
C LEU A 18 2.31 -6.16 19.81
N TYR A 19 3.00 -5.51 20.78
CA TYR A 19 3.11 -4.05 20.76
C TYR A 19 3.79 -3.54 19.49
N VAL A 20 4.88 -4.18 19.07
CA VAL A 20 5.59 -3.78 17.84
C VAL A 20 4.68 -3.91 16.62
N ASN A 21 3.96 -5.01 16.47
CA ASN A 21 3.04 -5.21 15.36
C ASN A 21 1.93 -4.14 15.34
N ASP A 22 1.29 -3.87 16.49
CA ASP A 22 0.25 -2.84 16.59
C ASP A 22 0.83 -1.44 16.31
N ALA A 23 2.05 -1.15 16.74
CA ALA A 23 2.72 0.11 16.48
C ALA A 23 2.97 0.34 14.98
N LEU A 24 3.40 -0.70 14.26
CA LEU A 24 3.59 -0.63 12.80
C LEU A 24 2.25 -0.40 12.09
N GLU A 25 1.21 -1.13 12.48
CA GLU A 25 -0.12 -1.01 11.89
C GLU A 25 -0.72 0.39 12.13
N TYR A 26 -0.71 0.88 13.37
CA TYR A 26 -1.27 2.20 13.69
C TYR A 26 -0.49 3.33 13.02
N ALA A 27 0.84 3.24 12.97
CA ALA A 27 1.65 4.20 12.25
C ALA A 27 1.36 4.19 10.74
N ALA A 28 1.26 3.01 10.13
CA ALA A 28 0.92 2.85 8.72
C ALA A 28 -0.42 3.49 8.38
N HIS A 29 -1.47 3.19 9.15
CA HIS A 29 -2.80 3.79 8.96
C HIS A 29 -2.81 5.30 9.19
N TYR A 30 -2.09 5.78 10.19
CA TYR A 30 -1.99 7.23 10.46
C TYR A 30 -1.33 7.99 9.30
N VAL A 31 -0.21 7.47 8.80
CA VAL A 31 0.53 8.09 7.69
C VAL A 31 -0.25 7.98 6.38
N ALA A 32 -0.91 6.83 6.13
CA ALA A 32 -1.77 6.67 4.96
C ALA A 32 -2.94 7.67 4.95
N ALA A 33 -3.56 7.94 6.12
CA ALA A 33 -4.61 8.97 6.20
C ALA A 33 -4.10 10.38 5.87
N LYS A 34 -2.79 10.66 6.02
CA LYS A 34 -2.18 11.91 5.54
C LYS A 34 -1.96 11.88 4.03
N ALA A 35 -1.54 10.73 3.49
CA ALA A 35 -1.42 10.54 2.06
C ALA A 35 -2.78 10.68 1.35
N ASP A 36 -3.86 10.16 1.92
CA ASP A 36 -5.22 10.31 1.39
C ASP A 36 -5.65 11.79 1.29
N LYS A 37 -5.31 12.61 2.29
CA LYS A 37 -5.58 14.05 2.23
C LYS A 37 -4.79 14.75 1.11
N LEU A 38 -3.53 14.37 0.92
CA LEU A 38 -2.70 14.90 -0.16
C LEU A 38 -3.23 14.44 -1.53
N TYR A 39 -3.67 13.20 -1.64
CA TYR A 39 -4.28 12.67 -2.86
C TYR A 39 -5.61 13.38 -3.19
N THR A 40 -6.48 13.56 -2.19
CA THR A 40 -7.73 14.34 -2.36
C THR A 40 -7.42 15.76 -2.83
N ARG A 41 -6.43 16.41 -2.22
CA ARG A 41 -5.98 17.74 -2.65
C ARG A 41 -5.47 17.72 -4.09
N ALA A 42 -4.72 16.70 -4.49
CA ALA A 42 -4.25 16.57 -5.88
C ALA A 42 -5.43 16.48 -6.86
N LEU A 43 -6.50 15.75 -6.52
CA LEU A 43 -7.73 15.66 -7.32
C LEU A 43 -8.43 17.02 -7.47
N ASP A 44 -8.55 17.78 -6.38
CA ASP A 44 -9.18 19.11 -6.38
C ASP A 44 -8.35 20.11 -7.21
N GLU A 45 -7.02 20.09 -7.06
CA GLU A 45 -6.09 20.92 -7.83
C GLU A 45 -6.13 20.58 -9.32
N ASP A 46 -6.22 19.29 -9.68
CA ASP A 46 -6.36 18.83 -11.06
C ASP A 46 -7.69 19.29 -11.67
N ALA A 47 -8.80 19.12 -10.95
CA ALA A 47 -10.13 19.54 -11.38
C ALA A 47 -10.21 21.07 -11.58
N SER A 48 -9.44 21.84 -10.78
CA SER A 48 -9.33 23.29 -10.90
C SER A 48 -8.37 23.74 -12.03
N GLY A 49 -7.76 22.83 -12.77
CA GLY A 49 -6.81 23.10 -13.84
C GLY A 49 -5.38 23.40 -13.38
N ASN A 50 -5.08 23.34 -12.07
CA ASN A 50 -3.75 23.59 -11.52
C ASN A 50 -2.90 22.30 -11.57
N LYS A 51 -2.53 21.88 -12.77
CA LYS A 51 -1.79 20.62 -13.01
C LYS A 51 -0.42 20.55 -12.29
N VAL A 52 0.24 21.67 -12.08
CA VAL A 52 1.54 21.72 -11.38
C VAL A 52 1.38 21.42 -9.90
N ALA A 53 0.40 22.07 -9.24
CA ALA A 53 0.12 21.79 -7.83
C ALA A 53 -0.39 20.36 -7.64
N ALA A 54 -1.30 19.87 -8.50
CA ALA A 54 -1.82 18.52 -8.48
C ALA A 54 -0.68 17.46 -8.52
N ARG A 55 0.28 17.65 -9.43
CA ARG A 55 1.43 16.76 -9.51
C ARG A 55 2.25 16.77 -8.23
N LYS A 56 2.50 17.95 -7.65
CA LYS A 56 3.26 18.07 -6.40
C LYS A 56 2.54 17.35 -5.25
N SER A 57 1.24 17.58 -5.07
CA SER A 57 0.44 16.93 -4.04
C SER A 57 0.39 15.41 -4.22
N LEU A 58 0.33 14.92 -5.46
CA LEU A 58 0.41 13.50 -5.78
C LEU A 58 1.77 12.91 -5.42
N GLU A 59 2.87 13.58 -5.78
CA GLU A 59 4.23 13.13 -5.45
C GLU A 59 4.46 13.04 -3.93
N GLU A 60 3.95 14.00 -3.17
CA GLU A 60 3.98 13.98 -1.71
C GLU A 60 3.17 12.79 -1.14
N ALA A 61 1.97 12.53 -1.65
CA ALA A 61 1.15 11.38 -1.25
C ALA A 61 1.86 10.05 -1.56
N VAL A 62 2.41 9.90 -2.76
CA VAL A 62 3.18 8.72 -3.18
C VAL A 62 4.40 8.51 -2.28
N GLY A 63 5.12 9.59 -1.93
CA GLY A 63 6.26 9.52 -1.03
C GLY A 63 5.91 8.95 0.35
N LEU A 64 4.77 9.32 0.92
CA LEU A 64 4.27 8.76 2.18
C LEU A 64 3.85 7.29 2.02
N LEU A 65 3.13 6.95 0.95
CA LEU A 65 2.68 5.57 0.70
C LEU A 65 3.84 4.60 0.48
N LEU A 66 4.93 5.03 -0.16
CA LEU A 66 6.14 4.21 -0.31
C LEU A 66 6.80 3.92 1.05
N GLN A 67 6.78 4.86 1.99
CA GLN A 67 7.26 4.63 3.34
C GLN A 67 6.33 3.67 4.10
N VAL A 68 5.01 3.82 3.95
CA VAL A 68 4.01 2.89 4.50
C VAL A 68 4.20 1.48 3.96
N ASP A 69 4.43 1.32 2.67
CA ASP A 69 4.69 0.02 2.05
C ASP A 69 5.91 -0.66 2.66
N ARG A 70 7.02 0.07 2.85
CA ARG A 70 8.23 -0.44 3.51
C ARG A 70 7.99 -0.78 4.99
N LEU A 71 7.19 0.01 5.69
CA LEU A 71 6.87 -0.25 7.10
C LEU A 71 6.08 -1.55 7.24
N LEU A 72 5.03 -1.73 6.43
CA LEU A 72 4.20 -2.94 6.41
C LEU A 72 4.95 -4.18 5.90
N ALA A 73 6.02 -4.01 5.11
CA ALA A 73 6.91 -5.11 4.74
C ALA A 73 7.55 -5.80 5.96
N SER A 74 7.67 -5.09 7.08
CA SER A 74 8.17 -5.63 8.35
C SER A 74 7.09 -6.31 9.20
N HIS A 75 5.80 -6.14 8.83
CA HIS A 75 4.68 -6.72 9.59
C HIS A 75 4.35 -8.12 9.05
N PRO A 76 4.24 -9.15 9.91
CA PRO A 76 4.08 -10.54 9.46
C PRO A 76 2.79 -10.82 8.69
N LEU A 77 1.72 -10.02 8.92
CA LEU A 77 0.39 -10.25 8.35
C LEU A 77 0.03 -9.32 7.17
N TYR A 78 0.81 -8.24 6.93
CA TYR A 78 0.47 -7.22 5.94
C TYR A 78 1.39 -7.25 4.73
N ARG A 79 1.53 -8.44 4.08
CA ARG A 79 2.40 -8.65 2.91
C ARG A 79 1.68 -9.39 1.80
N LEU A 80 1.66 -8.81 0.61
CA LEU A 80 1.15 -9.45 -0.60
C LEU A 80 1.91 -10.75 -0.92
N GLU A 81 3.20 -10.79 -0.60
CA GLU A 81 4.07 -11.94 -0.83
C GLU A 81 3.52 -13.24 -0.25
N GLU A 82 3.03 -13.21 0.99
CA GLU A 82 2.51 -14.41 1.64
C GLU A 82 1.20 -14.87 0.99
N TRP A 83 0.36 -13.94 0.56
CA TRP A 83 -0.88 -14.24 -0.15
C TRP A 83 -0.61 -14.90 -1.51
N VAL A 84 0.28 -14.31 -2.29
CA VAL A 84 0.70 -14.84 -3.60
C VAL A 84 1.37 -16.21 -3.44
N LYS A 85 2.26 -16.37 -2.46
CA LYS A 85 2.94 -17.63 -2.16
C LYS A 85 1.97 -18.75 -1.82
N LEU A 86 0.96 -18.48 -0.99
CA LEU A 86 -0.08 -19.45 -0.64
C LEU A 86 -0.87 -19.90 -1.90
N ALA A 87 -1.26 -18.94 -2.74
CA ALA A 87 -1.97 -19.23 -3.98
C ALA A 87 -1.13 -20.09 -4.92
N ARG A 88 0.12 -19.73 -5.18
CA ARG A 88 1.03 -20.49 -6.04
C ARG A 88 1.32 -21.90 -5.52
N ASN A 89 1.39 -22.07 -4.19
CA ASN A 89 1.60 -23.41 -3.60
C ASN A 89 0.43 -24.37 -3.80
N SER A 90 -0.75 -23.89 -4.20
CA SER A 90 -1.90 -24.72 -4.55
C SER A 90 -1.82 -25.30 -5.96
N GLY A 91 -0.96 -24.76 -6.83
CA GLY A 91 -0.75 -25.25 -8.19
C GLY A 91 0.38 -26.28 -8.27
N THR A 92 0.26 -27.23 -9.19
CA THR A 92 1.25 -28.27 -9.47
C THR A 92 2.13 -27.94 -10.66
N THR A 93 1.55 -27.32 -11.71
CA THR A 93 2.29 -26.85 -12.90
C THR A 93 2.57 -25.35 -12.85
N PRO A 94 3.52 -24.85 -13.64
CA PRO A 94 3.76 -23.42 -13.75
C PRO A 94 2.49 -22.63 -14.13
N GLU A 95 1.72 -23.14 -15.08
CA GLU A 95 0.48 -22.53 -15.59
C GLU A 95 -0.60 -22.45 -14.49
N GLU A 96 -0.76 -23.54 -13.71
CA GLU A 96 -1.66 -23.55 -12.56
C GLU A 96 -1.24 -22.55 -11.50
N LYS A 97 0.07 -22.44 -11.20
CA LYS A 97 0.60 -21.47 -10.23
C LYS A 97 0.32 -20.03 -10.66
N ASP A 98 0.51 -19.72 -11.94
CA ASP A 98 0.24 -18.39 -12.47
C ASP A 98 -1.27 -18.09 -12.46
N ALA A 99 -2.12 -19.06 -12.79
CA ALA A 99 -3.57 -18.90 -12.73
C ALA A 99 -4.09 -18.69 -11.29
N TYR A 100 -3.57 -19.44 -10.31
CA TYR A 100 -3.95 -19.23 -8.90
C TYR A 100 -3.45 -17.90 -8.35
N GLU A 101 -2.25 -17.46 -8.73
CA GLU A 101 -1.76 -16.13 -8.39
C GLU A 101 -2.65 -15.04 -8.97
N ALA A 102 -2.97 -15.11 -10.27
CA ALA A 102 -3.85 -14.14 -10.92
C ALA A 102 -5.21 -14.07 -10.23
N ASN A 103 -5.82 -15.22 -9.90
CA ASN A 103 -7.08 -15.26 -9.15
C ASN A 103 -6.94 -14.65 -7.75
N ALA A 104 -5.86 -14.96 -7.02
CA ALA A 104 -5.60 -14.40 -5.69
C ALA A 104 -5.45 -12.89 -5.71
N LYS A 105 -4.76 -12.32 -6.71
CA LYS A 105 -4.65 -10.88 -6.92
C LYS A 105 -5.99 -10.25 -7.26
N ARG A 106 -6.77 -10.87 -8.15
CA ARG A 106 -8.11 -10.42 -8.53
C ARG A 106 -9.03 -10.30 -7.32
N LEU A 107 -9.02 -11.28 -6.42
CA LEU A 107 -9.88 -11.28 -5.22
C LEU A 107 -9.65 -10.09 -4.28
N ILE A 108 -8.47 -9.50 -4.27
CA ILE A 108 -8.11 -8.39 -3.38
C ILE A 108 -7.97 -7.05 -4.12
N THR A 109 -8.34 -7.00 -5.40
CA THR A 109 -8.32 -5.81 -6.25
C THR A 109 -9.66 -5.64 -6.96
N THR A 110 -9.77 -6.01 -8.24
CA THR A 110 -10.97 -5.79 -9.06
C THR A 110 -12.15 -6.69 -8.69
N TRP A 111 -11.94 -7.76 -7.95
CA TRP A 111 -12.94 -8.78 -7.57
C TRP A 111 -13.69 -9.42 -8.76
N GLY A 112 -13.75 -8.77 -9.90
CA GLY A 112 -14.47 -9.15 -11.09
C GLY A 112 -15.73 -8.32 -11.33
N GLY A 113 -15.59 -7.23 -12.07
CA GLY A 113 -16.67 -6.37 -12.54
C GLY A 113 -17.12 -5.32 -11.53
N ILE A 114 -18.42 -5.15 -11.35
CA ILE A 114 -19.02 -4.04 -10.56
C ILE A 114 -18.67 -4.03 -9.05
N GLN A 115 -17.94 -5.01 -8.55
CA GLN A 115 -17.57 -5.14 -7.15
C GLN A 115 -16.09 -4.79 -6.90
N GLU A 116 -15.54 -3.92 -7.73
CA GLU A 116 -14.17 -3.43 -7.58
C GLU A 116 -13.87 -2.98 -6.15
N ASP A 117 -12.65 -3.31 -5.71
CA ASP A 117 -12.14 -2.99 -4.37
C ASP A 117 -12.94 -3.60 -3.19
N TYR A 118 -13.91 -4.50 -3.43
CA TYR A 118 -14.74 -5.08 -2.37
C TYR A 118 -13.92 -5.75 -1.26
N ALA A 119 -12.86 -6.44 -1.63
CA ALA A 119 -11.97 -7.12 -0.67
C ALA A 119 -10.58 -6.49 -0.63
N ALA A 120 -10.47 -5.20 -0.94
CA ALA A 120 -9.20 -4.46 -0.92
C ALA A 120 -8.41 -4.69 0.36
N ARG A 121 -7.10 -4.81 0.24
CA ARG A 121 -6.18 -5.05 1.35
C ARG A 121 -5.13 -3.96 1.41
N PHE A 122 -4.77 -3.57 2.62
CA PHE A 122 -3.74 -2.58 2.88
C PHE A 122 -2.42 -3.29 3.23
N TRP A 123 -1.75 -3.83 2.20
CA TRP A 123 -0.55 -4.65 2.33
C TRP A 123 0.64 -4.08 1.58
N SER A 124 1.84 -4.30 2.14
CA SER A 124 3.09 -4.09 1.42
C SER A 124 3.13 -4.92 0.13
N GLY A 125 3.67 -4.35 -0.91
CA GLY A 125 3.63 -4.88 -2.27
C GLY A 125 2.37 -4.45 -3.02
N LEU A 126 1.19 -4.53 -2.42
CA LEU A 126 -0.06 -4.06 -3.02
C LEU A 126 -0.10 -2.52 -3.09
N ILE A 127 0.34 -1.85 -2.01
CA ILE A 127 0.43 -0.39 -1.98
C ILE A 127 1.37 0.11 -3.07
N LYS A 128 2.59 -0.42 -3.11
CA LYS A 128 3.64 0.02 -4.03
C LYS A 128 3.34 -0.32 -5.49
N ASP A 129 2.92 -1.56 -5.75
CA ASP A 129 2.91 -2.11 -7.11
C ASP A 129 1.51 -2.07 -7.77
N TYR A 130 0.45 -1.78 -6.98
CA TYR A 130 -0.91 -1.66 -7.50
C TYR A 130 -1.53 -0.28 -7.21
N TYR A 131 -1.70 0.12 -5.93
CA TYR A 131 -2.42 1.36 -5.61
C TYR A 131 -1.66 2.61 -6.06
N ILE A 132 -0.36 2.71 -5.85
CA ILE A 132 0.42 3.87 -6.30
C ILE A 132 0.37 4.02 -7.83
N PRO A 133 0.66 2.98 -8.65
CA PRO A 133 0.52 3.08 -10.10
C PRO A 133 -0.90 3.41 -10.56
N ARG A 134 -1.93 2.88 -9.89
CA ARG A 134 -3.35 3.19 -10.16
C ARG A 134 -3.65 4.68 -9.93
N MET A 135 -3.21 5.23 -8.79
CA MET A 135 -3.32 6.66 -8.48
C MET A 135 -2.62 7.53 -9.53
N GLN A 136 -1.40 7.17 -9.91
CA GLN A 136 -0.62 7.92 -10.91
C GLN A 136 -1.27 7.89 -12.30
N ARG A 137 -1.85 6.75 -12.70
CA ARG A 137 -2.56 6.62 -13.99
C ARG A 137 -3.78 7.51 -14.08
N TYR A 138 -4.45 7.77 -12.97
CA TYR A 138 -5.58 8.70 -12.93
C TYR A 138 -5.22 10.10 -13.44
N PHE A 139 -3.96 10.54 -13.22
CA PHE A 139 -3.44 11.84 -13.68
C PHE A 139 -2.69 11.75 -15.02
N SER A 140 -2.68 10.59 -15.66
CA SER A 140 -2.00 10.36 -16.93
C SER A 140 -2.95 10.43 -18.12
N PRO A 141 -2.43 10.56 -19.37
CA PRO A 141 -3.24 10.43 -20.59
C PRO A 141 -3.88 9.05 -20.77
N ASP A 142 -3.35 8.02 -20.11
CA ASP A 142 -3.82 6.63 -20.19
C ASP A 142 -4.90 6.30 -19.14
N ARG A 143 -5.54 7.30 -18.56
CA ARG A 143 -6.60 7.14 -17.55
C ARG A 143 -7.72 6.21 -18.05
N ASP A 144 -8.11 6.35 -19.31
CA ASP A 144 -9.21 5.57 -19.91
C ASP A 144 -8.85 4.08 -20.13
N LYS A 145 -7.57 3.71 -19.91
CA LYS A 145 -7.05 2.34 -20.01
C LYS A 145 -6.73 1.74 -18.63
N LEU A 146 -7.35 2.24 -17.58
CA LEU A 146 -7.08 1.76 -16.22
C LEU A 146 -7.43 0.28 -16.09
N ASP A 147 -8.60 -0.13 -16.57
CA ASP A 147 -9.08 -1.52 -16.51
C ASP A 147 -8.16 -2.49 -17.27
N GLU A 148 -7.63 -2.08 -18.43
CA GLU A 148 -6.69 -2.88 -19.21
C GLU A 148 -5.38 -3.09 -18.42
N TRP A 149 -4.88 -2.04 -17.77
CA TRP A 149 -3.68 -2.11 -16.95
C TRP A 149 -3.91 -2.97 -15.69
N GLU A 150 -5.05 -2.87 -15.03
CA GLU A 150 -5.38 -3.69 -13.86
C GLU A 150 -5.41 -5.17 -14.22
N GLU A 151 -6.01 -5.52 -15.36
CA GLU A 151 -6.00 -6.90 -15.85
C GLU A 151 -4.59 -7.37 -16.21
N GLU A 152 -3.77 -6.54 -16.86
CA GLU A 152 -2.36 -6.86 -17.14
C GLU A 152 -1.58 -7.11 -15.85
N TRP A 153 -1.76 -6.25 -14.84
CA TRP A 153 -1.12 -6.41 -13.53
C TRP A 153 -1.57 -7.72 -12.85
N ILE A 154 -2.83 -8.08 -12.94
CA ILE A 154 -3.38 -9.31 -12.40
C ILE A 154 -2.75 -10.54 -13.08
N GLN A 155 -2.61 -10.53 -14.40
CA GLN A 155 -2.09 -11.65 -15.16
C GLN A 155 -0.55 -11.78 -15.10
N THR A 156 0.15 -10.70 -14.78
CA THR A 156 1.62 -10.72 -14.71
C THR A 156 2.09 -11.31 -13.37
N PRO A 157 2.93 -12.37 -13.35
CA PRO A 157 3.49 -12.91 -12.11
C PRO A 157 4.20 -11.84 -11.29
N TRP A 158 3.76 -11.67 -10.05
CA TRP A 158 4.27 -10.62 -9.16
C TRP A 158 5.57 -11.05 -8.46
N LYS A 159 6.45 -10.09 -8.25
CA LYS A 159 7.72 -10.29 -7.51
C LYS A 159 7.87 -9.21 -6.45
N ASN A 160 8.18 -9.63 -5.22
CA ASN A 160 8.48 -8.69 -4.16
C ASN A 160 9.77 -7.92 -4.47
N THR A 161 9.65 -6.58 -4.47
CA THR A 161 10.77 -5.64 -4.64
C THR A 161 10.87 -4.65 -3.47
N THR A 162 10.01 -4.78 -2.47
CA THR A 162 10.01 -3.92 -1.30
C THR A 162 11.06 -4.41 -0.29
N ILE A 163 11.94 -3.49 0.11
CA ILE A 163 12.94 -3.72 1.15
C ILE A 163 12.38 -3.12 2.45
N PRO A 164 12.12 -3.93 3.50
CA PRO A 164 11.64 -3.44 4.78
C PRO A 164 12.65 -2.49 5.45
N PHE A 165 12.23 -1.78 6.49
CA PHE A 165 13.14 -1.03 7.32
C PHE A 165 13.92 -1.96 8.27
N ASP A 166 15.18 -1.65 8.53
CA ASP A 166 16.01 -2.40 9.48
C ASP A 166 15.53 -2.21 10.94
N HIS A 167 15.02 -1.01 11.25
CA HIS A 167 14.49 -0.63 12.57
C HIS A 167 13.05 -0.13 12.45
N PRO A 168 12.07 -1.02 12.17
CA PRO A 168 10.73 -0.59 11.79
C PRO A 168 9.97 0.19 12.87
N LEU A 169 10.16 -0.12 14.15
CA LEU A 169 9.52 0.63 15.24
C LEU A 169 10.04 2.07 15.34
N GLU A 170 11.34 2.28 15.17
CA GLU A 170 11.94 3.61 15.17
C GLU A 170 11.46 4.44 13.97
N GLU A 171 11.40 3.80 12.80
CA GLU A 171 10.86 4.45 11.58
C GLU A 171 9.36 4.75 11.70
N ALA A 172 8.56 3.88 12.32
CA ALA A 172 7.15 4.14 12.62
C ALA A 172 6.98 5.42 13.46
N ILE A 173 7.76 5.55 14.53
CA ILE A 173 7.75 6.75 15.40
C ILE A 173 8.15 8.00 14.62
N LYS A 174 9.24 7.91 13.84
CA LYS A 174 9.74 9.01 13.02
C LYS A 174 8.72 9.47 11.97
N MET A 175 8.11 8.53 11.26
CA MET A 175 7.09 8.81 10.24
C MET A 175 5.87 9.52 10.83
N VAL A 176 5.37 9.06 11.98
CA VAL A 176 4.24 9.69 12.67
C VAL A 176 4.62 11.12 13.10
N ASN A 177 5.79 11.29 13.75
CA ASN A 177 6.24 12.61 14.21
C ASN A 177 6.43 13.60 13.06
N ALA A 178 6.92 13.16 11.91
CA ALA A 178 7.10 14.00 10.73
C ALA A 178 5.77 14.44 10.07
N THR A 179 4.66 13.80 10.42
CA THR A 179 3.33 14.05 9.82
C THR A 179 2.30 14.60 10.82
N LEU A 180 2.76 15.07 12.00
CA LEU A 180 1.89 15.59 13.07
C LEU A 180 1.28 16.98 12.80
N GLU A 181 1.72 17.69 11.76
CA GLU A 181 1.24 19.03 11.39
C GLU A 181 -0.12 19.03 10.68
#